data_7070b22c39afef0a9f892937b046ab1b
#
_entry.id   7070b22c39afef0a9f892937b046ab1b
#
_cell.length_a   1.000
_cell.length_b   1.000
_cell.length_c   1.000
_cell.angle_alpha   90.00
_cell.angle_beta   90.00
_cell.angle_gamma   90.00
#
_symmetry.space_group_name_H-M   'P 1'
#
loop_
_entity.id
_entity.type
_entity.pdbx_description
1 polymer ?
#
loop_
_entity_poly.entity_id
_entity_poly.type
_entity_poly.pdbx_seq_one_letter_code
_entity_poly.pdbx_strand_id
1 'polypeptide(L)' 'MTYEESFLSTCDAEGLAPSWAIKQIFQEHSNDYAESLSEYTAHCRATSKTWEDGETILDWLGY' A
#
# COMPACT_ATOMS: atom_id res chain seq x y z
N MET A 1 5.76 8.08 -16.59
CA MET A 1 5.29 7.93 -15.19
C MET A 1 5.57 6.51 -14.72
N THR A 2 6.20 6.36 -13.56
CA THR A 2 6.46 5.04 -12.98
C THR A 2 5.21 4.49 -12.31
N TYR A 3 5.20 3.20 -12.01
CA TYR A 3 4.09 2.58 -11.30
C TYR A 3 3.91 3.23 -9.91
N GLU A 4 5.01 3.51 -9.24
CA GLU A 4 5.02 4.20 -7.95
C GLU A 4 4.34 5.56 -8.04
N GLU A 5 4.70 6.37 -9.01
CA GLU A 5 4.08 7.69 -9.22
C GLU A 5 2.60 7.58 -9.55
N SER A 6 2.23 6.59 -10.35
CA SER A 6 0.85 6.33 -10.71
C SER A 6 0.02 5.98 -9.48
N PHE A 7 0.56 5.13 -8.59
CA PHE A 7 -0.13 4.80 -7.35
C PHE A 7 -0.25 6.02 -6.43
N LEU A 8 0.83 6.78 -6.26
CA LEU A 8 0.81 7.96 -5.39
C LEU A 8 -0.16 9.03 -5.89
N SER A 9 -0.41 9.09 -7.20
CA SER A 9 -1.37 10.04 -7.75
C SER A 9 -2.81 9.73 -7.35
N THR A 10 -3.10 8.51 -6.89
CA THR A 10 -4.42 8.14 -6.41
C THR A 10 -4.64 8.52 -4.95
N CYS A 11 -3.55 8.85 -4.23
CA CYS A 11 -3.63 9.23 -2.83
C CYS A 11 -4.19 10.64 -2.67
N ASP A 12 -4.77 10.92 -1.49
CA ASP A 12 -5.30 12.25 -1.20
C ASP A 12 -4.18 13.23 -0.80
N ALA A 13 -4.56 14.44 -0.39
CA ALA A 13 -3.60 15.47 -0.01
C ALA A 13 -2.75 15.09 1.21
N GLU A 14 -3.22 14.15 2.00
CA GLU A 14 -2.50 13.65 3.18
C GLU A 14 -1.65 12.42 2.87
N GLY A 15 -1.66 11.96 1.64
CA GLY A 15 -0.90 10.79 1.22
C GLY A 15 -1.59 9.46 1.54
N LEU A 16 -2.88 9.50 1.83
CA LEU A 16 -3.66 8.30 2.14
C LEU A 16 -4.29 7.72 0.87
N ALA A 17 -4.07 6.44 0.63
CA ALA A 17 -4.59 5.77 -0.55
C ALA A 17 -6.04 5.33 -0.35
N PRO A 18 -6.90 5.44 -1.39
CA PRO A 18 -8.26 4.91 -1.30
C PRO A 18 -8.26 3.38 -1.31
N SER A 19 -9.33 2.79 -0.77
CA SER A 19 -9.43 1.34 -0.63
C SER A 19 -9.23 0.59 -1.95
N TRP A 20 -9.79 1.11 -3.04
CA TRP A 20 -9.69 0.44 -4.33
C TRP A 20 -8.25 0.41 -4.84
N ALA A 21 -7.47 1.46 -4.59
CA ALA A 21 -6.07 1.51 -5.01
C ALA A 21 -5.21 0.55 -4.20
N ILE A 22 -5.47 0.45 -2.90
CA ILE A 22 -4.76 -0.48 -2.02
C ILE A 22 -5.04 -1.91 -2.47
N LYS A 23 -6.29 -2.24 -2.72
CA LYS A 23 -6.67 -3.56 -3.18
C LYS A 23 -6.00 -3.89 -4.51
N GLN A 24 -6.00 -2.93 -5.43
CA GLN A 24 -5.41 -3.12 -6.75
C GLN A 24 -3.90 -3.39 -6.65
N ILE A 25 -3.17 -2.59 -5.88
CA ILE A 25 -1.71 -2.75 -5.81
C ILE A 25 -1.32 -4.08 -5.16
N PHE A 26 -2.06 -4.53 -4.14
CA PHE A 26 -1.77 -5.82 -3.54
C PHE A 26 -2.13 -6.98 -4.45
N GLN A 27 -3.20 -6.88 -5.24
CA GLN A 27 -3.55 -7.91 -6.20
C GLN A 27 -2.51 -8.03 -7.32
N GLU A 28 -1.90 -6.93 -7.72
CA GLU A 28 -0.88 -6.93 -8.76
C GLU A 28 0.47 -7.46 -8.29
N HIS A 29 0.77 -7.31 -6.99
CA HIS A 29 2.06 -7.68 -6.43
C HIS A 29 2.05 -8.94 -5.57
N SER A 30 0.91 -9.63 -5.47
CA SER A 30 0.81 -10.81 -4.64
C SER A 30 -0.14 -11.84 -5.25
N ASN A 31 0.20 -13.12 -5.08
CA ASN A 31 -0.66 -14.22 -5.49
C ASN A 31 -1.75 -14.50 -4.46
N ASP A 32 -1.57 -14.06 -3.22
CA ASP A 32 -2.54 -14.20 -2.14
C ASP A 32 -2.79 -12.85 -1.49
N TYR A 33 -3.88 -12.22 -1.91
CA TYR A 33 -4.25 -10.89 -1.42
C TYR A 33 -4.48 -10.87 0.09
N ALA A 34 -5.19 -11.87 0.61
CA ALA A 34 -5.52 -11.92 2.04
C ALA A 34 -4.28 -12.08 2.91
N GLU A 35 -3.35 -12.93 2.48
CA GLU A 35 -2.08 -13.13 3.19
C GLU A 35 -1.25 -11.86 3.18
N SER A 36 -1.14 -11.20 2.04
CA SER A 36 -0.39 -9.95 1.91
C SER A 36 -0.96 -8.86 2.82
N LEU A 37 -2.29 -8.74 2.90
CA LEU A 37 -2.91 -7.77 3.79
C LEU A 37 -2.61 -8.06 5.25
N SER A 38 -2.62 -9.33 5.63
CA SER A 38 -2.31 -9.74 7.01
C SER A 38 -0.89 -9.36 7.38
N GLU A 39 0.06 -9.68 6.51
CA GLU A 39 1.48 -9.36 6.73
C GLU A 39 1.72 -7.85 6.77
N TYR A 40 1.08 -7.12 5.86
CA TYR A 40 1.19 -5.67 5.82
C TYR A 40 0.61 -5.03 7.08
N THR A 41 -0.52 -5.54 7.57
CA THR A 41 -1.12 -5.04 8.80
C THR A 41 -0.15 -5.19 9.98
N ALA A 42 0.53 -6.34 10.07
CA ALA A 42 1.53 -6.57 11.10
C ALA A 42 2.71 -5.58 10.96
N HIS A 43 3.14 -5.32 9.74
CA HIS A 43 4.20 -4.35 9.47
C HIS A 43 3.80 -2.94 9.93
N CYS A 44 2.58 -2.52 9.65
CA CYS A 44 2.08 -1.21 10.07
C CYS A 44 2.05 -1.07 11.59
N ARG A 45 1.64 -2.12 12.29
CA ARG A 45 1.64 -2.12 13.76
C ARG A 45 3.06 -2.02 14.31
N ALA A 46 3.99 -2.75 13.72
CA ALA A 46 5.38 -2.75 14.17
C ALA A 46 6.07 -1.41 13.94
N THR A 47 5.69 -0.68 12.90
CA THR A 47 6.30 0.61 12.55
C THR A 47 5.48 1.81 13.01
N SER A 48 4.31 1.58 13.62
CA SER A 48 3.38 2.64 14.06
C SER A 48 2.92 3.53 12.91
N LYS A 49 2.71 2.94 11.73
CA LYS A 49 2.25 3.67 10.55
C LYS A 49 0.77 3.44 10.30
N THR A 50 0.16 4.40 9.61
CA THR A 50 -1.23 4.29 9.18
C THR A 50 -1.34 3.26 8.05
N TRP A 51 -2.35 2.39 8.12
CA TRP A 51 -2.53 1.32 7.14
C TRP A 51 -2.71 1.86 5.71
N GLU A 52 -3.35 3.01 5.56
CA GLU A 52 -3.64 3.63 4.26
C GLU A 52 -2.51 4.52 3.73
N ASP A 53 -1.41 4.67 4.47
CA ASP A 53 -0.30 5.52 4.05
C ASP A 53 0.36 4.96 2.79
N GLY A 54 0.24 5.69 1.68
CA GLY A 54 0.75 5.24 0.39
C GLY A 54 2.25 4.99 0.37
N GLU A 55 3.03 5.84 1.03
CA GLU A 55 4.47 5.66 1.09
C GLU A 55 4.86 4.39 1.85
N THR A 56 4.14 4.09 2.93
CA THR A 56 4.38 2.87 3.70
C THR A 56 4.08 1.62 2.87
N ILE A 57 3.01 1.65 2.08
CA ILE A 57 2.68 0.55 1.18
C ILE A 57 3.80 0.32 0.19
N LEU A 58 4.29 1.38 -0.45
CA LEU A 58 5.36 1.27 -1.43
C LEU A 58 6.65 0.77 -0.82
N ASP A 59 7.01 1.27 0.36
CA ASP A 59 8.18 0.79 1.11
C ASP A 59 8.09 -0.71 1.38
N TRP A 60 6.93 -1.16 1.84
CA TRP A 60 6.73 -2.57 2.16
C TRP A 60 6.84 -3.46 0.92
N LEU A 61 6.39 -2.96 -0.24
CA LEU A 61 6.48 -3.68 -1.50
C LEU A 61 7.87 -3.62 -2.15
N GLY A 62 8.75 -2.75 -1.65
CA GLY A 62 10.13 -2.66 -2.14
C GLY A 62 10.39 -1.59 -3.19
N TYR A 63 9.49 -0.62 -3.32
CA TYR A 63 9.72 0.49 -4.26
C TYR A 63 10.68 1.55 -3.74
#